data_a01725d6fadd4c9cff034e0200b3c2e8
#
_entry.id   a01725d6fadd4c9cff034e0200b3c2e8
#
_cell.length_a   1.000
_cell.length_b   1.000
_cell.length_c   1.000
_cell.angle_alpha   90.00
_cell.angle_beta   90.00
_cell.angle_gamma   90.00
#
_symmetry.space_group_name_H-M   'P 1'
#
loop_
_entity.id
_entity.type
_entity.pdbx_description
1 polymer ?
#
loop_
_entity_poly.entity_id
_entity_poly.type
_entity_poly.pdbx_seq_one_letter_code
_entity_poly.pdbx_strand_id
1 'polypeptide(L)'
;ANIDEEVRELNRENNRFLLSDTNALLHQLVKDGDSSFVFEKIGTNIRNVMIDEFQDTSRMQWGNFKLLLLEGLSQGADSLIVGDVKQSIYRWRNGDWGILNGLNDHIDHFPIRVKTLATNRRSETNIIRFNNHIFTAATDYLNGVYKKQLNKDCQDLQKAYADVVQESPLNTQKGYVKASFLEPDEEHDYTEQTLISLGEEVEHLLASGIHLNDITILVRKNKSIPRIADYFDKELHYKIVSDEAFRLDASLAICMMLDALRYLSDENNKIARAQLAIAYQNEVLQKGLDWNTLLLLPTESYLPTAFLDKIKEFRLMPLYELLEELFSLFEMNRIKEQDAYLFAFFDAVTDYLQNNSSELDGFIRYWDETLCSKTIPSGEIEGIRIFSIHKSKGLEFHTVLLPFCDWKLENETNNQLVWCAPQEAPFNALDILPINYSTQMAESIYGNDYLHERLQLWVDNLNLLYVAFTRAGKNLIIWSRKGQKGTMSELLANTLPMVALKEGIEWEEDCYEQGELCPSEKEKVKASTNKLTPKAEKLPIQMESMRHDIEFRQSNRS
;
A
#
# COMPACT_ATOMS: atom_id res chain seq x y z
N ALA A 1 8.37 10.68 -28.95
CA ALA A 1 8.93 12.04 -28.98
C ALA A 1 7.80 13.08 -29.03
N ASN A 2 6.97 13.10 -30.06
CA ASN A 2 5.92 14.15 -30.21
C ASN A 2 4.88 14.14 -29.10
N ILE A 3 4.45 12.97 -28.61
CA ILE A 3 3.44 12.89 -27.52
C ILE A 3 4.02 13.42 -26.19
N ASP A 4 5.26 13.11 -25.90
CA ASP A 4 5.93 13.55 -24.67
C ASP A 4 6.16 15.08 -24.68
N GLU A 5 6.48 15.62 -25.82
CA GLU A 5 6.67 17.05 -26.04
C GLU A 5 5.33 17.81 -25.86
N GLU A 6 4.25 17.31 -26.44
CA GLU A 6 2.88 17.84 -26.29
C GLU A 6 2.37 17.78 -24.85
N VAL A 7 2.63 16.66 -24.15
CA VAL A 7 2.28 16.52 -22.73
C VAL A 7 3.04 17.53 -21.86
N ARG A 8 4.32 17.76 -22.15
CA ARG A 8 5.12 18.78 -21.44
C ARG A 8 4.61 20.19 -21.69
N GLU A 9 4.22 20.50 -22.92
CA GLU A 9 3.67 21.80 -23.29
C GLU A 9 2.32 22.04 -22.61
N LEU A 10 1.40 21.07 -22.63
CA LEU A 10 0.13 21.10 -21.92
C LEU A 10 0.31 21.29 -20.39
N ASN A 11 1.26 20.61 -19.80
CA ASN A 11 1.55 20.75 -18.37
C ASN A 11 2.12 22.16 -18.06
N ARG A 12 2.96 22.70 -18.94
CA ARG A 12 3.52 24.05 -18.82
C ARG A 12 2.44 25.14 -18.95
N GLU A 13 1.54 24.98 -19.91
CA GLU A 13 0.41 25.90 -20.11
C GLU A 13 -0.53 25.94 -18.90
N ASN A 14 -0.74 24.78 -18.25
CA ASN A 14 -1.60 24.64 -17.09
C ASN A 14 -0.87 24.83 -15.75
N ASN A 15 0.39 25.29 -15.73
CA ASN A 15 1.23 25.38 -14.53
C ASN A 15 1.25 24.08 -13.70
N ARG A 16 1.23 22.92 -14.36
CA ARG A 16 1.26 21.60 -13.71
C ARG A 16 2.65 21.01 -13.80
N PHE A 17 3.09 20.41 -12.70
CA PHE A 17 4.33 19.63 -12.63
C PHE A 17 4.01 18.22 -12.15
N LEU A 18 4.34 17.22 -12.97
CA LEU A 18 4.12 15.83 -12.59
C LEU A 18 5.26 15.36 -11.67
N LEU A 19 4.91 14.76 -10.54
CA LEU A 19 5.89 14.16 -9.62
C LEU A 19 6.77 13.10 -10.31
N SER A 20 6.25 12.41 -11.32
CA SER A 20 7.01 11.47 -12.16
C SER A 20 8.18 12.13 -12.86
N ASP A 21 8.04 13.42 -13.24
CA ASP A 21 9.06 14.15 -14.00
C ASP A 21 10.19 14.66 -13.12
N THR A 22 10.01 14.68 -11.80
CA THR A 22 11.04 15.14 -10.84
C THR A 22 12.35 14.36 -11.00
N ASN A 23 12.26 13.03 -11.10
CA ASN A 23 13.44 12.17 -11.25
C ASN A 23 14.13 12.40 -12.60
N ALA A 24 13.36 12.60 -13.67
CA ALA A 24 13.89 12.87 -15.01
C ALA A 24 14.57 14.24 -15.08
N LEU A 25 13.94 15.27 -14.48
CA LEU A 25 14.52 16.60 -14.38
C LEU A 25 15.83 16.60 -13.59
N LEU A 26 15.83 15.94 -12.42
CA LEU A 26 17.04 15.80 -11.60
C LEU A 26 18.13 15.05 -12.35
N HIS A 27 17.77 13.98 -13.06
CA HIS A 27 18.72 13.21 -13.86
C HIS A 27 19.35 14.05 -14.98
N GLN A 28 18.55 14.87 -15.64
CA GLN A 28 19.04 15.79 -16.68
C GLN A 28 19.98 16.85 -16.08
N LEU A 29 19.61 17.48 -14.97
CA LEU A 29 20.44 18.48 -14.27
C LEU A 29 21.80 17.89 -13.81
N VAL A 30 21.78 16.65 -13.35
CA VAL A 30 22.99 15.94 -12.91
C VAL A 30 23.88 15.53 -14.09
N LYS A 31 23.30 15.18 -15.25
CA LYS A 31 24.01 14.68 -16.43
C LYS A 31 24.66 15.78 -17.26
N ASP A 32 24.03 16.96 -17.33
CA ASP A 32 24.49 18.09 -18.18
C ASP A 32 25.70 18.86 -17.61
N GLY A 33 26.32 18.37 -16.54
CA GLY A 33 27.57 18.93 -15.99
C GLY A 33 27.41 20.17 -15.10
N ASP A 34 26.20 20.74 -15.00
CA ASP A 34 25.83 21.76 -14.02
C ASP A 34 25.52 21.13 -12.64
N SER A 35 26.00 19.90 -12.46
CA SER A 35 25.91 19.17 -11.19
C SER A 35 26.47 19.94 -9.99
N SER A 36 27.39 20.87 -10.24
CA SER A 36 27.97 21.70 -9.19
C SER A 36 26.90 22.45 -8.39
N PHE A 37 25.85 23.00 -9.01
CA PHE A 37 24.84 23.79 -8.32
C PHE A 37 23.95 22.95 -7.38
N VAL A 38 23.50 21.78 -7.82
CA VAL A 38 22.68 20.88 -6.98
C VAL A 38 23.53 20.33 -5.85
N PHE A 39 24.76 19.91 -6.16
CA PHE A 39 25.69 19.37 -5.18
C PHE A 39 26.32 20.46 -4.29
N GLU A 40 26.55 21.68 -4.79
CA GLU A 40 26.94 22.82 -3.94
C GLU A 40 25.89 23.18 -2.91
N LYS A 41 24.62 23.13 -3.29
CA LYS A 41 23.53 23.41 -2.33
C LYS A 41 23.27 22.28 -1.33
N ILE A 42 23.43 21.02 -1.74
CA ILE A 42 23.11 19.85 -0.94
C ILE A 42 24.37 19.13 -0.45
N GLY A 43 25.41 19.04 -1.30
CA GLY A 43 26.48 18.09 -1.17
C GLY A 43 27.66 18.46 -0.30
N THR A 44 27.91 19.74 -0.01
CA THR A 44 29.05 20.13 0.82
C THR A 44 28.94 19.66 2.28
N ASN A 45 27.74 19.28 2.72
CA ASN A 45 27.46 18.87 4.08
C ASN A 45 27.02 17.40 4.25
N ILE A 46 26.72 16.67 3.14
CA ILE A 46 26.30 15.27 3.23
C ILE A 46 27.50 14.37 3.03
N ARG A 47 27.96 13.74 4.11
CA ARG A 47 29.08 12.80 4.08
C ARG A 47 28.63 11.34 4.03
N ASN A 48 27.60 10.99 4.78
CA ASN A 48 27.11 9.63 4.92
C ASN A 48 25.74 9.52 4.25
N VAL A 49 25.59 8.55 3.36
CA VAL A 49 24.33 8.26 2.66
C VAL A 49 23.77 6.95 3.18
N MET A 50 22.53 6.96 3.67
CA MET A 50 21.82 5.77 4.11
C MET A 50 20.56 5.62 3.26
N ILE A 51 20.40 4.48 2.57
CA ILE A 51 19.25 4.18 1.72
C ILE A 51 18.61 2.90 2.24
N ASP A 52 17.34 2.98 2.61
CA ASP A 52 16.51 1.84 2.98
C ASP A 52 15.57 1.44 1.84
N GLU A 53 15.01 0.24 1.90
CA GLU A 53 14.12 -0.33 0.86
C GLU A 53 14.71 -0.24 -0.57
N PHE A 54 16.02 -0.44 -0.68
CA PHE A 54 16.77 -0.19 -1.92
C PHE A 54 16.29 -1.03 -3.11
N GLN A 55 15.70 -2.20 -2.89
CA GLN A 55 15.13 -3.08 -3.91
C GLN A 55 13.98 -2.42 -4.71
N ASP A 56 13.39 -1.34 -4.21
CA ASP A 56 12.33 -0.60 -4.90
C ASP A 56 12.87 0.60 -5.70
N THR A 57 14.18 0.80 -5.68
CA THR A 57 14.84 1.91 -6.37
C THR A 57 14.86 1.66 -7.88
N SER A 58 14.47 2.66 -8.67
CA SER A 58 14.60 2.60 -10.13
C SER A 58 16.03 2.94 -10.59
N ARG A 59 16.39 2.52 -11.82
CA ARG A 59 17.69 2.86 -12.41
C ARG A 59 17.93 4.36 -12.48
N MET A 60 16.89 5.14 -12.74
CA MET A 60 16.98 6.60 -12.81
C MET A 60 17.25 7.19 -11.42
N GLN A 61 16.51 6.74 -10.39
CA GLN A 61 16.75 7.17 -9.02
C GLN A 61 18.15 6.79 -8.55
N TRP A 62 18.59 5.56 -8.83
CA TRP A 62 19.95 5.13 -8.51
C TRP A 62 20.99 6.01 -9.19
N GLY A 63 20.83 6.33 -10.49
CA GLY A 63 21.71 7.23 -11.22
C GLY A 63 21.84 8.61 -10.55
N ASN A 64 20.75 9.12 -10.00
CA ASN A 64 20.72 10.40 -9.30
C ASN A 64 21.42 10.34 -7.93
N PHE A 65 21.20 9.29 -7.14
CA PHE A 65 21.78 9.16 -5.81
C PHE A 65 23.20 8.60 -5.78
N LYS A 66 23.57 7.82 -6.80
CA LYS A 66 24.89 7.20 -6.91
C LYS A 66 26.03 8.23 -6.79
N LEU A 67 25.90 9.37 -7.46
CA LEU A 67 26.94 10.40 -7.44
C LEU A 67 27.14 10.98 -6.04
N LEU A 68 26.06 11.23 -5.30
CA LEU A 68 26.11 11.71 -3.94
C LEU A 68 26.78 10.69 -3.00
N LEU A 69 26.47 9.41 -3.18
CA LEU A 69 27.08 8.33 -2.43
C LEU A 69 28.59 8.22 -2.73
N LEU A 70 28.97 8.27 -4.01
CA LEU A 70 30.37 8.20 -4.42
C LEU A 70 31.19 9.38 -3.91
N GLU A 71 30.61 10.58 -3.88
CA GLU A 71 31.25 11.78 -3.31
C GLU A 71 31.55 11.59 -1.83
N GLY A 72 30.56 11.13 -1.03
CA GLY A 72 30.76 10.82 0.38
C GLY A 72 31.86 9.76 0.61
N LEU A 73 31.85 8.69 -0.18
CA LEU A 73 32.87 7.62 -0.12
C LEU A 73 34.27 8.14 -0.49
N SER A 74 34.39 9.04 -1.48
CA SER A 74 35.68 9.64 -1.88
C SER A 74 36.30 10.49 -0.77
N GLN A 75 35.47 11.05 0.09
CA GLN A 75 35.88 11.82 1.29
C GLN A 75 36.18 10.93 2.50
N GLY A 76 36.15 9.61 2.33
CA GLY A 76 36.42 8.63 3.39
C GLY A 76 35.27 8.43 4.36
N ALA A 77 34.05 8.78 3.99
CA ALA A 77 32.86 8.54 4.79
C ALA A 77 32.25 7.14 4.53
N ASP A 78 31.59 6.58 5.53
CA ASP A 78 30.84 5.34 5.40
C ASP A 78 29.41 5.61 4.94
N SER A 79 28.87 4.72 4.11
CA SER A 79 27.49 4.75 3.65
C SER A 79 26.82 3.38 3.84
N LEU A 80 25.50 3.35 3.92
CA LEU A 80 24.71 2.14 4.19
C LEU A 80 23.58 2.00 3.16
N ILE A 81 23.50 0.83 2.54
CA ILE A 81 22.37 0.45 1.70
C ILE A 81 21.72 -0.77 2.33
N VAL A 82 20.41 -0.70 2.56
CA VAL A 82 19.61 -1.77 3.12
C VAL A 82 18.50 -2.14 2.13
N GLY A 83 18.28 -3.43 1.93
CA GLY A 83 17.23 -3.93 1.05
C GLY A 83 17.11 -5.45 1.07
N ASP A 84 15.98 -5.93 0.58
CA ASP A 84 15.68 -7.36 0.44
C ASP A 84 15.03 -7.61 -0.92
N VAL A 85 15.71 -8.30 -1.82
CA VAL A 85 15.23 -8.63 -3.17
C VAL A 85 13.86 -9.31 -3.14
N LYS A 86 13.61 -10.17 -2.13
CA LYS A 86 12.35 -10.90 -1.95
C LYS A 86 11.16 -10.00 -1.58
N GLN A 87 11.43 -8.74 -1.21
CA GLN A 87 10.41 -7.72 -0.93
C GLN A 87 10.25 -6.69 -2.05
N SER A 88 10.87 -6.90 -3.21
CA SER A 88 10.69 -6.06 -4.39
C SER A 88 9.33 -6.37 -5.05
N ILE A 89 8.36 -5.47 -4.89
CA ILE A 89 7.00 -5.60 -5.43
C ILE A 89 6.53 -4.37 -6.20
N TYR A 90 7.46 -3.45 -6.50
CA TYR A 90 7.17 -2.17 -7.18
C TYR A 90 7.82 -2.05 -8.56
N ARG A 91 8.04 -3.18 -9.28
CA ARG A 91 8.54 -3.17 -10.66
C ARG A 91 7.65 -2.35 -11.60
N TRP A 92 6.34 -2.35 -11.38
CA TRP A 92 5.38 -1.52 -12.11
C TRP A 92 5.58 0.00 -11.91
N ARG A 93 6.38 0.42 -10.91
CA ARG A 93 6.88 1.78 -10.69
C ARG A 93 8.34 1.95 -11.10
N ASN A 94 8.85 1.06 -11.93
CA ASN A 94 10.24 1.00 -12.38
C ASN A 94 11.27 0.62 -11.29
N GLY A 95 10.86 0.04 -10.17
CA GLY A 95 11.78 -0.58 -9.22
C GLY A 95 12.56 -1.71 -9.89
N ASP A 96 13.86 -1.81 -9.64
CA ASP A 96 14.75 -2.81 -10.24
C ASP A 96 15.61 -3.47 -9.17
N TRP A 97 15.17 -4.63 -8.68
CA TRP A 97 15.89 -5.40 -7.67
C TRP A 97 17.26 -5.90 -8.17
N GLY A 98 17.46 -5.95 -9.50
CA GLY A 98 18.72 -6.33 -10.11
C GLY A 98 19.87 -5.38 -9.76
N ILE A 99 19.56 -4.10 -9.46
CA ILE A 99 20.55 -3.12 -9.03
C ILE A 99 21.15 -3.53 -7.67
N LEU A 100 20.33 -4.03 -6.74
CA LEU A 100 20.80 -4.48 -5.43
C LEU A 100 21.72 -5.70 -5.56
N ASN A 101 21.34 -6.67 -6.39
CA ASN A 101 22.16 -7.86 -6.63
C ASN A 101 23.47 -7.57 -7.39
N GLY A 102 23.44 -6.57 -8.26
CA GLY A 102 24.61 -6.13 -9.06
C GLY A 102 25.34 -4.91 -8.48
N LEU A 103 25.18 -4.60 -7.20
CA LEU A 103 25.72 -3.37 -6.61
C LEU A 103 27.26 -3.26 -6.76
N ASN A 104 27.98 -4.37 -6.70
CA ASN A 104 29.42 -4.41 -6.93
C ASN A 104 29.82 -3.90 -8.34
N ASP A 105 28.99 -4.15 -9.35
CA ASP A 105 29.24 -3.70 -10.74
C ASP A 105 28.93 -2.20 -10.90
N HIS A 106 28.16 -1.64 -9.98
CA HIS A 106 27.80 -0.22 -9.96
C HIS A 106 28.77 0.64 -9.15
N ILE A 107 29.46 0.06 -8.16
CA ILE A 107 30.40 0.75 -7.25
C ILE A 107 31.73 -0.04 -7.26
N ASP A 108 32.44 0.01 -8.38
CA ASP A 108 33.65 -0.78 -8.67
C ASP A 108 34.92 -0.26 -7.98
N HIS A 109 34.94 1.01 -7.56
CA HIS A 109 36.12 1.66 -6.99
C HIS A 109 36.19 1.66 -5.46
N PHE A 110 35.14 1.23 -4.77
CA PHE A 110 35.06 1.24 -3.31
C PHE A 110 34.74 -0.16 -2.77
N PRO A 111 35.37 -0.58 -1.66
CA PRO A 111 35.11 -1.88 -1.06
C PRO A 111 33.69 -1.93 -0.48
N ILE A 112 32.90 -2.91 -0.93
CA ILE A 112 31.56 -3.17 -0.39
C ILE A 112 31.64 -4.33 0.60
N ARG A 113 31.12 -4.10 1.82
CA ARG A 113 30.96 -5.13 2.82
C ARG A 113 29.48 -5.55 2.88
N VAL A 114 29.18 -6.70 2.32
CA VAL A 114 27.84 -7.31 2.41
C VAL A 114 27.67 -7.98 3.76
N LYS A 115 26.54 -7.70 4.43
CA LYS A 115 26.14 -8.33 5.69
C LYS A 115 24.68 -8.72 5.62
N THR A 116 24.39 -10.02 5.76
CA THR A 116 23.03 -10.53 5.81
C THR A 116 22.49 -10.47 7.23
N LEU A 117 21.25 -9.99 7.40
CA LEU A 117 20.51 -10.02 8.65
C LEU A 117 19.62 -11.27 8.66
N ALA A 118 20.16 -12.39 9.13
CA ALA A 118 19.47 -13.68 9.08
C ALA A 118 18.38 -13.85 10.15
N THR A 119 18.45 -13.12 11.28
CA THR A 119 17.53 -13.33 12.40
C THR A 119 16.22 -12.59 12.21
N ASN A 120 15.12 -13.34 12.12
CA ASN A 120 13.75 -12.81 12.09
C ASN A 120 13.23 -12.63 13.52
N ARG A 121 12.83 -11.40 13.86
CA ARG A 121 12.30 -11.04 15.19
C ARG A 121 10.80 -10.71 15.18
N ARG A 122 10.17 -10.80 14.00
CA ARG A 122 8.75 -10.50 13.81
C ARG A 122 7.88 -11.72 14.09
N SER A 123 8.21 -12.84 13.47
CA SER A 123 7.32 -14.00 13.42
C SER A 123 7.71 -15.07 14.43
N GLU A 124 6.74 -15.86 14.85
CA GLU A 124 6.96 -17.06 15.65
C GLU A 124 7.67 -18.15 14.83
N THR A 125 8.32 -19.07 15.53
CA THR A 125 9.25 -20.04 14.94
C THR A 125 8.60 -20.92 13.86
N ASN A 126 7.35 -21.38 14.04
CA ASN A 126 6.69 -22.23 13.04
C ASN A 126 6.42 -21.47 11.73
N ILE A 127 6.07 -20.17 11.81
CA ILE A 127 5.89 -19.33 10.62
C ILE A 127 7.22 -19.13 9.90
N ILE A 128 8.31 -18.88 10.63
CA ILE A 128 9.65 -18.74 10.04
C ILE A 128 10.06 -20.05 9.33
N ARG A 129 9.89 -21.20 9.97
CA ARG A 129 10.21 -22.51 9.39
C ARG A 129 9.37 -22.81 8.16
N PHE A 130 8.07 -22.57 8.23
CA PHE A 130 7.16 -22.69 7.09
C PHE A 130 7.63 -21.81 5.92
N ASN A 131 7.89 -20.53 6.16
CA ASN A 131 8.36 -19.60 5.14
C ASN A 131 9.70 -20.04 4.53
N ASN A 132 10.65 -20.48 5.35
CA ASN A 132 11.92 -21.02 4.86
C ASN A 132 11.71 -22.20 3.92
N HIS A 133 10.87 -23.16 4.30
CA HIS A 133 10.65 -24.38 3.52
C HIS A 133 9.81 -24.12 2.27
N ILE A 134 8.72 -23.35 2.36
CA ILE A 134 7.84 -23.10 1.22
C ILE A 134 8.54 -22.30 0.12
N PHE A 135 9.31 -21.25 0.46
CA PHE A 135 10.00 -20.45 -0.55
C PHE A 135 11.20 -21.16 -1.15
N THR A 136 11.89 -22.00 -0.39
CA THR A 136 12.91 -22.89 -0.95
C THR A 136 12.28 -23.90 -1.94
N ALA A 137 11.21 -24.58 -1.54
CA ALA A 137 10.52 -25.53 -2.40
C ALA A 137 9.90 -24.85 -3.64
N ALA A 138 9.33 -23.65 -3.49
CA ALA A 138 8.78 -22.87 -4.60
C ALA A 138 9.85 -22.48 -5.62
N THR A 139 11.01 -22.06 -5.17
CA THR A 139 12.14 -21.71 -6.03
C THR A 139 12.64 -22.93 -6.80
N ASP A 140 12.78 -24.08 -6.11
CA ASP A 140 13.21 -25.35 -6.72
C ASP A 140 12.18 -25.85 -7.75
N TYR A 141 10.89 -25.76 -7.44
CA TYR A 141 9.79 -26.12 -8.34
C TYR A 141 9.82 -25.27 -9.60
N LEU A 142 9.83 -23.94 -9.47
CA LEU A 142 9.84 -23.00 -10.60
C LEU A 142 11.09 -23.18 -11.47
N ASN A 143 12.26 -23.38 -10.86
CA ASN A 143 13.49 -23.67 -11.59
C ASN A 143 13.38 -25.00 -12.36
N GLY A 144 12.76 -26.02 -11.75
CA GLY A 144 12.47 -27.29 -12.41
C GLY A 144 11.53 -27.16 -13.61
N VAL A 145 10.48 -26.33 -13.50
CA VAL A 145 9.56 -26.00 -14.60
C VAL A 145 10.30 -25.25 -15.72
N TYR A 146 11.10 -24.25 -15.38
CA TYR A 146 11.90 -23.48 -16.32
C TYR A 146 12.88 -24.37 -17.08
N LYS A 147 13.62 -25.24 -16.37
CA LYS A 147 14.58 -26.18 -16.96
C LYS A 147 13.93 -27.19 -17.92
N LYS A 148 12.74 -27.73 -17.55
CA LYS A 148 12.00 -28.65 -18.41
C LYS A 148 11.55 -28.02 -19.71
N GLN A 149 11.17 -26.74 -19.68
CA GLN A 149 10.63 -26.03 -20.86
C GLN A 149 11.73 -25.50 -21.79
N LEU A 150 12.86 -25.08 -21.24
CA LEU A 150 13.89 -24.30 -21.94
C LEU A 150 15.25 -24.98 -22.01
N ASN A 151 15.41 -26.11 -21.32
CA ASN A 151 16.69 -26.81 -21.17
C ASN A 151 17.85 -25.91 -20.65
N LYS A 152 17.50 -24.91 -19.81
CA LYS A 152 18.43 -23.97 -19.17
C LYS A 152 18.10 -23.81 -17.69
N ASP A 153 19.10 -23.60 -16.86
CA ASP A 153 18.91 -23.28 -15.44
C ASP A 153 18.56 -21.79 -15.25
N CYS A 154 17.66 -21.51 -14.33
CA CYS A 154 17.24 -20.16 -13.98
C CYS A 154 18.12 -19.61 -12.85
N GLN A 155 19.31 -19.09 -13.20
CA GLN A 155 20.25 -18.55 -12.20
C GLN A 155 19.74 -17.33 -11.46
N ASP A 156 18.92 -16.50 -12.09
CA ASP A 156 18.43 -15.26 -11.49
C ASP A 156 17.43 -15.51 -10.38
N LEU A 157 16.53 -16.52 -10.55
CA LEU A 157 15.61 -16.93 -9.51
C LEU A 157 16.36 -17.52 -8.29
N GLN A 158 17.38 -18.33 -8.54
CA GLN A 158 18.24 -18.87 -7.48
C GLN A 158 19.00 -17.78 -6.73
N LYS A 159 19.54 -16.79 -7.44
CA LYS A 159 20.24 -15.65 -6.82
C LYS A 159 19.28 -14.79 -5.99
N ALA A 160 18.06 -14.52 -6.50
CA ALA A 160 17.06 -13.71 -5.81
C ALA A 160 16.62 -14.32 -4.46
N TYR A 161 16.66 -15.66 -4.34
CA TYR A 161 16.23 -16.40 -3.15
C TYR A 161 17.36 -17.15 -2.42
N ALA A 162 18.62 -16.85 -2.74
CA ALA A 162 19.78 -17.55 -2.13
C ALA A 162 19.83 -17.40 -0.61
N ASP A 163 19.37 -16.29 -0.07
CA ASP A 163 19.34 -15.94 1.36
C ASP A 163 17.93 -15.99 1.97
N VAL A 164 17.06 -16.86 1.44
CA VAL A 164 15.66 -16.95 1.90
C VAL A 164 15.53 -17.54 3.32
N VAL A 165 16.49 -18.33 3.75
CA VAL A 165 16.45 -19.00 5.05
C VAL A 165 16.75 -18.00 6.17
N GLN A 166 15.80 -17.86 7.09
CA GLN A 166 15.90 -17.00 8.26
C GLN A 166 16.01 -17.83 9.55
N GLU A 167 16.69 -17.25 10.54
CA GLU A 167 16.87 -17.85 11.85
C GLU A 167 15.85 -17.28 12.84
N SER A 168 15.30 -18.17 13.70
CA SER A 168 14.47 -17.73 14.83
C SER A 168 15.37 -17.43 16.04
N PRO A 169 15.18 -16.27 16.71
CA PRO A 169 15.88 -15.98 17.97
C PRO A 169 15.35 -16.82 19.14
N LEU A 170 14.18 -17.44 18.98
CA LEU A 170 13.49 -18.21 20.00
C LEU A 170 13.51 -19.69 19.61
N ASN A 171 13.84 -20.54 20.57
CA ASN A 171 13.76 -22.01 20.40
C ASN A 171 12.39 -22.50 20.92
N THR A 172 11.29 -21.91 20.40
CA THR A 172 9.91 -22.27 20.74
C THR A 172 9.26 -22.94 19.52
N GLN A 173 8.26 -23.78 19.75
CA GLN A 173 7.42 -24.33 18.66
C GLN A 173 6.09 -23.58 18.58
N LYS A 174 6.13 -22.25 18.70
CA LYS A 174 4.95 -21.40 18.61
C LYS A 174 4.71 -20.91 17.20
N GLY A 175 3.48 -20.50 16.96
CA GLY A 175 2.99 -20.01 15.66
C GLY A 175 2.11 -21.05 14.97
N TYR A 176 1.10 -20.58 14.30
CA TYR A 176 0.12 -21.39 13.59
C TYR A 176 0.13 -21.09 12.10
N VAL A 177 0.13 -22.12 11.29
CA VAL A 177 0.02 -22.02 9.83
C VAL A 177 -1.01 -23.02 9.33
N LYS A 178 -1.98 -22.53 8.55
CA LYS A 178 -2.99 -23.34 7.88
C LYS A 178 -3.10 -22.93 6.41
N ALA A 179 -3.13 -23.90 5.51
CA ALA A 179 -3.39 -23.65 4.10
C ALA A 179 -4.41 -24.66 3.57
N SER A 180 -5.51 -24.16 3.04
CA SER A 180 -6.64 -24.97 2.57
C SER A 180 -6.87 -24.77 1.09
N PHE A 181 -7.18 -25.86 0.36
CA PHE A 181 -7.58 -25.82 -1.04
C PHE A 181 -9.09 -26.00 -1.14
N LEU A 182 -9.76 -25.03 -1.74
CA LEU A 182 -11.21 -25.02 -1.95
C LEU A 182 -11.55 -25.42 -3.39
N GLU A 183 -12.57 -26.20 -3.52
CA GLU A 183 -13.12 -26.62 -4.81
C GLU A 183 -14.59 -26.15 -4.92
N PRO A 184 -15.00 -25.46 -5.99
CA PRO A 184 -16.39 -25.06 -6.15
C PRO A 184 -17.30 -26.28 -6.21
N ASP A 185 -18.47 -26.20 -5.61
CA ASP A 185 -19.50 -27.22 -5.63
C ASP A 185 -20.71 -26.79 -6.50
N GLU A 186 -21.80 -27.57 -6.45
CA GLU A 186 -23.02 -27.29 -7.23
C GLU A 186 -23.81 -26.08 -6.71
N GLU A 187 -23.63 -25.70 -5.43
CA GLU A 187 -24.39 -24.65 -4.76
C GLU A 187 -23.63 -23.32 -4.70
N HIS A 188 -22.28 -23.38 -4.57
CA HIS A 188 -21.45 -22.22 -4.35
C HIS A 188 -20.27 -22.14 -5.31
N ASP A 189 -20.05 -20.94 -5.84
CA ASP A 189 -18.83 -20.67 -6.60
C ASP A 189 -17.60 -20.59 -5.65
N TYR A 190 -16.39 -20.62 -6.24
CA TYR A 190 -15.15 -20.54 -5.46
C TYR A 190 -15.08 -19.30 -4.54
N THR A 191 -15.66 -18.18 -5.00
CA THR A 191 -15.62 -16.93 -4.21
C THR A 191 -16.55 -17.05 -2.99
N GLU A 192 -17.72 -17.62 -3.19
CA GLU A 192 -18.72 -17.84 -2.13
C GLU A 192 -18.18 -18.81 -1.08
N GLN A 193 -17.62 -19.94 -1.52
CA GLN A 193 -16.98 -20.90 -0.62
C GLN A 193 -15.81 -20.27 0.17
N THR A 194 -15.01 -19.43 -0.49
CA THR A 194 -13.92 -18.73 0.20
C THR A 194 -14.46 -17.78 1.26
N LEU A 195 -15.55 -17.06 0.98
CA LEU A 195 -16.18 -16.15 1.96
C LEU A 195 -16.77 -16.92 3.14
N ILE A 196 -17.46 -18.03 2.89
CA ILE A 196 -18.01 -18.89 3.94
C ILE A 196 -16.88 -19.43 4.83
N SER A 197 -15.86 -20.04 4.23
CA SER A 197 -14.73 -20.58 4.99
C SER A 197 -13.93 -19.52 5.73
N LEU A 198 -13.83 -18.31 5.17
CA LEU A 198 -13.21 -17.15 5.81
C LEU A 198 -14.01 -16.71 7.05
N GLY A 199 -15.35 -16.69 6.96
CA GLY A 199 -16.23 -16.36 8.06
C GLY A 199 -16.14 -17.37 9.19
N GLU A 200 -16.24 -18.67 8.89
CA GLU A 200 -16.09 -19.76 9.85
C GLU A 200 -14.74 -19.70 10.58
N GLU A 201 -13.67 -19.41 9.85
CA GLU A 201 -12.34 -19.29 10.44
C GLU A 201 -12.24 -18.07 11.37
N VAL A 202 -12.86 -16.94 11.02
CA VAL A 202 -12.90 -15.76 11.90
C VAL A 202 -13.65 -16.07 13.20
N GLU A 203 -14.77 -16.77 13.15
CA GLU A 203 -15.48 -17.20 14.34
C GLU A 203 -14.65 -18.16 15.20
N HIS A 204 -13.94 -19.08 14.56
CA HIS A 204 -13.01 -19.99 15.24
C HIS A 204 -11.85 -19.23 15.92
N LEU A 205 -11.28 -18.22 15.27
CA LEU A 205 -10.23 -17.36 15.82
C LEU A 205 -10.73 -16.60 17.05
N LEU A 206 -11.92 -16.00 16.96
CA LEU A 206 -12.55 -15.28 18.08
C LEU A 206 -12.82 -16.21 19.28
N ALA A 207 -13.34 -17.42 19.02
CA ALA A 207 -13.57 -18.43 20.05
C ALA A 207 -12.24 -18.89 20.70
N SER A 208 -11.14 -18.83 19.96
CA SER A 208 -9.77 -19.16 20.44
C SER A 208 -9.10 -17.99 21.20
N GLY A 209 -9.80 -16.87 21.41
CA GLY A 209 -9.30 -15.72 22.18
C GLY A 209 -8.45 -14.75 21.39
N ILE A 210 -8.62 -14.70 20.08
CA ILE A 210 -8.01 -13.67 19.22
C ILE A 210 -9.00 -12.52 19.07
N HIS A 211 -8.53 -11.27 19.27
CA HIS A 211 -9.40 -10.09 19.17
C HIS A 211 -9.60 -9.68 17.70
N LEU A 212 -10.75 -9.06 17.39
CA LEU A 212 -11.06 -8.57 16.04
C LEU A 212 -9.95 -7.69 15.45
N ASN A 213 -9.40 -6.79 16.27
CA ASN A 213 -8.33 -5.86 15.85
C ASN A 213 -7.00 -6.54 15.51
N ASP A 214 -6.81 -7.78 15.97
CA ASP A 214 -5.62 -8.58 15.72
C ASP A 214 -5.75 -9.45 14.45
N ILE A 215 -6.92 -9.44 13.81
CA ILE A 215 -7.20 -10.15 12.56
C ILE A 215 -7.03 -9.20 11.39
N THR A 216 -6.24 -9.62 10.42
CA THR A 216 -6.00 -8.85 9.20
C THR A 216 -6.17 -9.72 7.96
N ILE A 217 -7.01 -9.27 7.05
CA ILE A 217 -7.24 -9.92 5.75
C ILE A 217 -6.34 -9.24 4.72
N LEU A 218 -5.52 -10.02 4.01
CA LEU A 218 -4.71 -9.53 2.91
C LEU A 218 -5.29 -10.00 1.57
N VAL A 219 -5.46 -9.06 0.63
CA VAL A 219 -5.97 -9.37 -0.71
C VAL A 219 -4.97 -8.96 -1.79
N ARG A 220 -4.96 -9.71 -2.89
CA ARG A 220 -4.13 -9.36 -4.06
C ARG A 220 -4.69 -8.15 -4.81
N LYS A 221 -6.02 -8.03 -4.90
CA LYS A 221 -6.73 -6.98 -5.66
C LYS A 221 -7.75 -6.26 -4.80
N ASN A 222 -7.75 -4.94 -4.84
CA ASN A 222 -8.71 -4.11 -4.11
C ASN A 222 -10.18 -4.42 -4.47
N LYS A 223 -10.44 -4.90 -5.69
CA LYS A 223 -11.80 -5.26 -6.14
C LYS A 223 -12.47 -6.36 -5.30
N SER A 224 -11.70 -7.14 -4.53
CA SER A 224 -12.25 -8.14 -3.61
C SER A 224 -12.71 -7.55 -2.27
N ILE A 225 -12.22 -6.35 -1.91
CA ILE A 225 -12.52 -5.70 -0.62
C ILE A 225 -14.01 -5.45 -0.42
N PRO A 226 -14.74 -4.83 -1.37
CA PRO A 226 -16.17 -4.56 -1.18
C PRO A 226 -16.99 -5.84 -0.97
N ARG A 227 -16.65 -6.93 -1.70
CA ARG A 227 -17.37 -8.20 -1.59
C ARG A 227 -17.15 -8.88 -0.23
N ILE A 228 -15.92 -8.84 0.29
CA ILE A 228 -15.60 -9.33 1.63
C ILE A 228 -16.31 -8.47 2.67
N ALA A 229 -16.24 -7.15 2.56
CA ALA A 229 -16.87 -6.23 3.51
C ALA A 229 -18.40 -6.41 3.54
N ASP A 230 -19.05 -6.55 2.38
CA ASP A 230 -20.49 -6.77 2.26
C ASP A 230 -20.94 -8.10 2.91
N TYR A 231 -20.17 -9.16 2.71
CA TYR A 231 -20.44 -10.47 3.32
C TYR A 231 -20.32 -10.41 4.86
N PHE A 232 -19.26 -9.80 5.38
CA PHE A 232 -19.04 -9.69 6.82
C PHE A 232 -20.05 -8.80 7.51
N ASP A 233 -20.50 -7.72 6.86
CA ASP A 233 -21.51 -6.81 7.39
C ASP A 233 -22.90 -7.48 7.43
N LYS A 234 -23.31 -8.13 6.34
CA LYS A 234 -24.66 -8.71 6.21
C LYS A 234 -24.86 -10.02 6.94
N GLU A 235 -23.89 -10.95 6.83
CA GLU A 235 -24.04 -12.31 7.32
C GLU A 235 -23.47 -12.48 8.73
N LEU A 236 -22.35 -11.82 9.04
CA LEU A 236 -21.63 -12.03 10.30
C LEU A 236 -21.73 -10.84 11.27
N HIS A 237 -22.17 -9.68 10.79
CA HIS A 237 -22.26 -8.43 11.56
C HIS A 237 -20.92 -7.98 12.17
N TYR A 238 -19.80 -8.30 11.50
CA TYR A 238 -18.48 -7.83 11.85
C TYR A 238 -18.04 -6.68 10.94
N LYS A 239 -17.50 -5.63 11.55
CA LYS A 239 -17.01 -4.47 10.83
C LYS A 239 -15.67 -4.78 10.16
N ILE A 240 -15.60 -4.60 8.84
CA ILE A 240 -14.35 -4.62 8.08
C ILE A 240 -13.81 -3.20 7.98
N VAL A 241 -12.55 -3.04 8.36
CA VAL A 241 -11.86 -1.76 8.37
C VAL A 241 -10.78 -1.76 7.28
N SER A 242 -11.02 -1.01 6.21
CA SER A 242 -10.05 -0.81 5.13
C SER A 242 -9.40 0.57 5.22
N ASP A 243 -8.25 0.77 4.56
CA ASP A 243 -7.66 2.10 4.43
C ASP A 243 -8.62 3.13 3.82
N GLU A 244 -9.51 2.66 2.96
CA GLU A 244 -10.54 3.50 2.34
C GLU A 244 -11.61 3.90 3.34
N ALA A 245 -11.89 3.05 4.34
CA ALA A 245 -12.78 3.39 5.45
C ALA A 245 -12.22 4.50 6.36
N PHE A 246 -10.92 4.74 6.32
CA PHE A 246 -10.29 5.84 7.09
C PHE A 246 -10.19 7.14 6.32
N ARG A 247 -10.61 7.19 5.06
CA ARG A 247 -10.59 8.41 4.26
C ARG A 247 -11.67 9.38 4.77
N LEU A 248 -11.39 10.67 4.67
CA LEU A 248 -12.36 11.69 5.07
C LEU A 248 -13.67 11.61 4.28
N ASP A 249 -13.63 11.16 3.02
CA ASP A 249 -14.82 10.98 2.17
C ASP A 249 -15.66 9.73 2.54
N ALA A 250 -15.19 8.88 3.44
CA ALA A 250 -16.00 7.80 4.01
C ALA A 250 -16.97 8.30 5.11
N SER A 251 -16.74 9.50 5.65
CA SER A 251 -17.61 10.10 6.65
C SER A 251 -18.86 10.70 6.03
N LEU A 252 -20.02 10.19 6.43
CA LEU A 252 -21.30 10.69 5.98
C LEU A 252 -21.54 12.16 6.40
N ALA A 253 -21.17 12.52 7.62
CA ALA A 253 -21.30 13.89 8.10
C ALA A 253 -20.48 14.88 7.26
N ILE A 254 -19.25 14.50 6.91
CA ILE A 254 -18.40 15.32 6.02
C ILE A 254 -18.99 15.40 4.61
N CYS A 255 -19.44 14.27 4.05
CA CYS A 255 -20.10 14.26 2.73
C CYS A 255 -21.33 15.18 2.72
N MET A 256 -22.15 15.17 3.76
CA MET A 256 -23.28 16.08 3.89
C MET A 256 -22.84 17.55 3.93
N MET A 257 -21.78 17.89 4.66
CA MET A 257 -21.24 19.26 4.66
C MET A 257 -20.75 19.66 3.27
N LEU A 258 -20.03 18.79 2.57
CA LEU A 258 -19.55 19.06 1.20
C LEU A 258 -20.69 19.22 0.20
N ASP A 259 -21.75 18.40 0.30
CA ASP A 259 -22.92 18.54 -0.56
C ASP A 259 -23.69 19.83 -0.27
N ALA A 260 -23.75 20.26 1.00
CA ALA A 260 -24.30 21.58 1.35
C ALA A 260 -23.43 22.71 0.76
N LEU A 261 -22.10 22.65 0.85
CA LEU A 261 -21.20 23.63 0.23
C LEU A 261 -21.36 23.66 -1.29
N ARG A 262 -21.44 22.51 -1.96
CA ARG A 262 -21.66 22.42 -3.41
C ARG A 262 -22.99 23.02 -3.82
N TYR A 263 -24.04 22.80 -3.05
CA TYR A 263 -25.34 23.41 -3.29
C TYR A 263 -25.34 24.92 -3.03
N LEU A 264 -24.62 25.38 -2.00
CA LEU A 264 -24.42 26.81 -1.77
C LEU A 264 -23.61 27.49 -2.86
N SER A 265 -22.61 26.82 -3.43
CA SER A 265 -21.82 27.32 -4.57
C SER A 265 -22.66 27.42 -5.84
N ASP A 266 -23.41 26.36 -6.18
CA ASP A 266 -24.31 26.30 -7.34
C ASP A 266 -25.68 25.73 -6.96
N GLU A 267 -26.69 26.58 -6.85
CA GLU A 267 -28.10 26.19 -6.56
C GLU A 267 -28.70 25.26 -7.63
N ASN A 268 -28.13 25.20 -8.84
CA ASN A 268 -28.56 24.30 -9.90
C ASN A 268 -27.96 22.90 -9.78
N ASN A 269 -27.07 22.67 -8.84
CA ASN A 269 -26.48 21.34 -8.58
C ASN A 269 -27.52 20.41 -7.95
N LYS A 270 -28.34 19.80 -8.82
CA LYS A 270 -29.42 18.87 -8.42
C LYS A 270 -28.89 17.62 -7.73
N ILE A 271 -27.67 17.18 -8.07
CA ILE A 271 -27.07 15.96 -7.50
C ILE A 271 -26.70 16.22 -6.04
N ALA A 272 -25.90 17.25 -5.75
CA ALA A 272 -25.50 17.58 -4.39
C ALA A 272 -26.73 17.83 -3.49
N ARG A 273 -27.74 18.57 -4.01
CA ARG A 273 -28.97 18.78 -3.29
C ARG A 273 -29.74 17.50 -2.98
N ALA A 274 -29.82 16.57 -3.93
CA ALA A 274 -30.50 15.29 -3.75
C ALA A 274 -29.76 14.38 -2.75
N GLN A 275 -28.45 14.33 -2.82
CA GLN A 275 -27.60 13.57 -1.88
C GLN A 275 -27.75 14.11 -0.45
N LEU A 276 -27.65 15.44 -0.29
CA LEU A 276 -27.87 16.10 1.00
C LEU A 276 -29.27 15.81 1.57
N ALA A 277 -30.32 15.89 0.75
CA ALA A 277 -31.69 15.64 1.17
C ALA A 277 -31.89 14.19 1.65
N ILE A 278 -31.41 13.21 0.88
CA ILE A 278 -31.50 11.79 1.24
C ILE A 278 -30.71 11.50 2.52
N ALA A 279 -29.48 11.97 2.60
CA ALA A 279 -28.65 11.75 3.78
C ALA A 279 -29.30 12.36 5.04
N TYR A 280 -29.81 13.57 4.95
CA TYR A 280 -30.51 14.22 6.06
C TYR A 280 -31.78 13.45 6.50
N GLN A 281 -32.65 13.06 5.56
CA GLN A 281 -33.88 12.35 5.87
C GLN A 281 -33.64 10.96 6.45
N ASN A 282 -32.66 10.22 5.93
CA ASN A 282 -32.43 8.84 6.31
C ASN A 282 -31.55 8.72 7.56
N GLU A 283 -30.45 9.45 7.61
CA GLU A 283 -29.45 9.22 8.66
C GLU A 283 -29.65 10.12 9.88
N VAL A 284 -30.18 11.31 9.68
CA VAL A 284 -30.47 12.22 10.80
C VAL A 284 -31.90 12.07 11.28
N LEU A 285 -32.88 12.10 10.37
CA LEU A 285 -34.32 12.02 10.73
C LEU A 285 -34.89 10.59 10.74
N GLN A 286 -34.13 9.60 10.21
CA GLN A 286 -34.51 8.16 10.17
C GLN A 286 -35.86 7.88 9.50
N LYS A 287 -36.19 8.61 8.42
CA LYS A 287 -37.47 8.53 7.72
C LYS A 287 -37.53 7.54 6.56
N GLY A 288 -36.41 6.91 6.17
CA GLY A 288 -36.37 5.89 5.12
C GLY A 288 -36.79 6.40 3.73
N LEU A 289 -36.34 7.60 3.35
CA LEU A 289 -36.63 8.18 2.04
C LEU A 289 -35.85 7.44 0.94
N ASP A 290 -36.54 6.95 -0.09
CA ASP A 290 -35.93 6.35 -1.26
C ASP A 290 -35.77 7.36 -2.42
N TRP A 291 -34.92 7.00 -3.40
CA TRP A 291 -34.65 7.87 -4.56
C TRP A 291 -35.89 8.11 -5.42
N ASN A 292 -36.81 7.15 -5.52
CA ASN A 292 -38.02 7.29 -6.33
C ASN A 292 -38.97 8.28 -5.66
N THR A 293 -39.12 8.18 -4.33
CA THR A 293 -39.94 9.10 -3.55
C THR A 293 -39.39 10.52 -3.58
N LEU A 294 -38.05 10.67 -3.58
CA LEU A 294 -37.42 11.99 -3.72
C LEU A 294 -37.81 12.71 -5.01
N LEU A 295 -38.06 11.98 -6.10
CA LEU A 295 -38.45 12.55 -7.40
C LEU A 295 -39.89 13.03 -7.46
N LEU A 296 -40.74 12.65 -6.49
CA LEU A 296 -42.17 12.99 -6.49
C LEU A 296 -42.45 14.42 -6.02
N LEU A 297 -41.56 15.00 -5.22
CA LEU A 297 -41.68 16.37 -4.70
C LEU A 297 -40.40 17.18 -5.05
N PRO A 298 -40.48 18.52 -5.05
CA PRO A 298 -39.28 19.34 -5.11
C PRO A 298 -38.32 18.95 -4.00
N THR A 299 -37.06 18.71 -4.34
CA THR A 299 -36.03 18.20 -3.42
C THR A 299 -35.82 19.12 -2.21
N GLU A 300 -36.08 20.41 -2.38
CA GLU A 300 -36.04 21.44 -1.32
C GLU A 300 -36.98 21.12 -0.16
N SER A 301 -38.11 20.48 -0.43
CA SER A 301 -39.09 20.10 0.60
C SER A 301 -38.55 19.10 1.63
N TYR A 302 -37.42 18.46 1.33
CA TYR A 302 -36.77 17.49 2.19
C TYR A 302 -35.59 18.06 2.98
N LEU A 303 -35.26 19.34 2.78
CA LEU A 303 -34.19 20.05 3.49
C LEU A 303 -34.78 20.91 4.63
N PRO A 304 -34.00 21.26 5.66
CA PRO A 304 -34.43 22.17 6.70
C PRO A 304 -34.80 23.55 6.13
N THR A 305 -35.96 24.09 6.50
CA THR A 305 -36.39 25.43 6.06
C THR A 305 -35.40 26.51 6.49
N ALA A 306 -34.83 26.39 7.70
CA ALA A 306 -33.80 27.29 8.19
C ALA A 306 -32.52 27.32 7.31
N PHE A 307 -32.20 26.23 6.62
CA PHE A 307 -31.11 26.21 5.64
C PHE A 307 -31.49 26.98 4.37
N LEU A 308 -32.69 26.74 3.85
CA LEU A 308 -33.15 27.33 2.61
C LEU A 308 -33.35 28.86 2.75
N ASP A 309 -33.84 29.32 3.89
CA ASP A 309 -34.08 30.73 4.17
C ASP A 309 -32.78 31.55 4.29
N LYS A 310 -31.68 30.90 4.69
CA LYS A 310 -30.38 31.54 4.96
C LYS A 310 -29.32 31.33 3.87
N ILE A 311 -29.65 30.80 2.71
CA ILE A 311 -28.67 30.51 1.63
C ILE A 311 -27.78 31.71 1.31
N LYS A 312 -28.37 32.89 1.22
CA LYS A 312 -27.63 34.13 0.91
C LYS A 312 -26.68 34.57 2.01
N GLU A 313 -27.02 34.30 3.26
CA GLU A 313 -26.21 34.57 4.44
C GLU A 313 -25.03 33.60 4.50
N PHE A 314 -25.29 32.33 4.30
CA PHE A 314 -24.28 31.25 4.30
C PHE A 314 -23.20 31.44 3.23
N ARG A 315 -23.55 31.96 2.08
CA ARG A 315 -22.58 32.29 1.01
C ARG A 315 -21.57 33.36 1.37
N LEU A 316 -21.88 34.19 2.31
CA LEU A 316 -21.03 35.32 2.76
C LEU A 316 -20.28 34.97 4.05
N MET A 317 -20.59 33.83 4.66
CA MET A 317 -20.02 33.40 5.91
C MET A 317 -18.59 32.85 5.70
N PRO A 318 -17.64 33.11 6.60
CA PRO A 318 -16.32 32.48 6.55
C PRO A 318 -16.44 30.95 6.59
N LEU A 319 -15.59 30.25 5.83
CA LEU A 319 -15.72 28.80 5.60
C LEU A 319 -15.80 27.99 6.91
N TYR A 320 -14.96 28.29 7.89
CA TYR A 320 -14.93 27.54 9.17
C TYR A 320 -16.25 27.71 9.93
N GLU A 321 -16.70 28.94 10.10
CA GLU A 321 -17.97 29.25 10.76
C GLU A 321 -19.17 28.65 10.02
N LEU A 322 -19.13 28.67 8.68
CA LEU A 322 -20.15 28.05 7.84
C LEU A 322 -20.24 26.54 8.10
N LEU A 323 -19.11 25.83 8.19
CA LEU A 323 -19.10 24.40 8.45
C LEU A 323 -19.63 24.06 9.84
N GLU A 324 -19.31 24.85 10.87
CA GLU A 324 -19.87 24.70 12.23
C GLU A 324 -21.40 24.94 12.24
N GLU A 325 -21.87 25.97 11.54
CA GLU A 325 -23.31 26.25 11.45
C GLU A 325 -24.05 25.15 10.68
N LEU A 326 -23.49 24.64 9.58
CA LEU A 326 -24.05 23.51 8.83
C LEU A 326 -24.10 22.24 9.70
N PHE A 327 -23.04 21.93 10.44
CA PHE A 327 -23.01 20.80 11.36
C PHE A 327 -24.14 20.88 12.40
N SER A 328 -24.35 22.08 12.99
CA SER A 328 -25.38 22.33 13.98
C SER A 328 -26.78 22.30 13.36
N LEU A 329 -26.99 22.95 12.23
CA LEU A 329 -28.29 23.09 11.57
C LEU A 329 -28.85 21.77 11.07
N PHE A 330 -27.98 20.92 10.50
CA PHE A 330 -28.35 19.58 10.04
C PHE A 330 -28.32 18.53 11.17
N GLU A 331 -28.08 18.93 12.42
CA GLU A 331 -28.02 18.04 13.61
C GLU A 331 -27.11 16.81 13.39
N MET A 332 -25.95 17.01 12.75
CA MET A 332 -25.05 15.93 12.33
C MET A 332 -24.45 15.16 13.51
N ASN A 333 -24.51 15.70 14.72
CA ASN A 333 -24.16 15.02 15.96
C ASN A 333 -25.03 13.76 16.26
N ARG A 334 -26.16 13.59 15.56
CA ARG A 334 -26.98 12.37 15.65
C ARG A 334 -26.38 11.20 14.88
N ILE A 335 -25.49 11.45 13.94
CA ILE A 335 -24.80 10.41 13.15
C ILE A 335 -23.68 9.85 14.02
N LYS A 336 -23.76 8.56 14.34
CA LYS A 336 -22.80 7.89 15.23
C LYS A 336 -21.44 7.69 14.56
N GLU A 337 -20.39 7.53 15.35
CA GLU A 337 -19.03 7.17 14.94
C GLU A 337 -18.38 8.15 13.93
N GLN A 338 -18.72 9.45 13.99
CA GLN A 338 -18.17 10.46 13.09
C GLN A 338 -17.08 11.34 13.73
N ASP A 339 -16.90 11.28 15.06
CA ASP A 339 -16.07 12.23 15.79
C ASP A 339 -14.62 12.31 15.29
N ALA A 340 -13.97 11.16 15.07
CA ALA A 340 -12.59 11.11 14.60
C ALA A 340 -12.42 11.74 13.21
N TYR A 341 -13.38 11.52 12.32
CA TYR A 341 -13.41 12.13 10.99
C TYR A 341 -13.63 13.63 11.06
N LEU A 342 -14.56 14.08 11.89
CA LEU A 342 -14.88 15.49 12.07
C LEU A 342 -13.69 16.27 12.63
N PHE A 343 -13.01 15.75 13.66
CA PHE A 343 -11.81 16.38 14.19
C PHE A 343 -10.72 16.51 13.11
N ALA A 344 -10.43 15.43 12.39
CA ALA A 344 -9.42 15.46 11.34
C ALA A 344 -9.82 16.37 10.15
N PHE A 345 -11.12 16.48 9.87
CA PHE A 345 -11.64 17.38 8.84
C PHE A 345 -11.48 18.85 9.25
N PHE A 346 -11.90 19.24 10.45
CA PHE A 346 -11.76 20.62 10.94
C PHE A 346 -10.30 21.04 11.10
N ASP A 347 -9.42 20.12 11.49
CA ASP A 347 -7.96 20.35 11.48
C ASP A 347 -7.48 20.63 10.05
N ALA A 348 -7.91 19.82 9.08
CA ALA A 348 -7.53 20.02 7.68
C ALA A 348 -8.10 21.32 7.07
N VAL A 349 -9.30 21.73 7.47
CA VAL A 349 -9.87 23.04 7.10
C VAL A 349 -9.04 24.18 7.68
N THR A 350 -8.62 24.04 8.93
CA THR A 350 -7.77 25.03 9.60
C THR A 350 -6.42 25.17 8.88
N ASP A 351 -5.79 24.04 8.53
CA ASP A 351 -4.54 24.02 7.75
C ASP A 351 -4.72 24.69 6.37
N TYR A 352 -5.83 24.40 5.68
CA TYR A 352 -6.16 25.03 4.40
C TYR A 352 -6.25 26.55 4.52
N LEU A 353 -6.95 27.05 5.54
CA LEU A 353 -7.18 28.49 5.74
C LEU A 353 -5.92 29.27 6.12
N GLN A 354 -4.85 28.61 6.60
CA GLN A 354 -3.57 29.28 6.85
C GLN A 354 -2.91 29.79 5.56
N ASN A 355 -3.14 29.12 4.42
CA ASN A 355 -2.46 29.42 3.17
C ASN A 355 -3.39 29.79 2.00
N ASN A 356 -4.71 29.71 2.20
CA ASN A 356 -5.71 29.92 1.15
C ASN A 356 -6.84 30.83 1.63
N SER A 357 -7.59 31.39 0.68
CA SER A 357 -8.78 32.17 0.97
C SER A 357 -9.95 31.26 1.43
N SER A 358 -10.90 31.83 2.16
CA SER A 358 -12.13 31.13 2.59
C SER A 358 -13.20 31.03 1.48
N GLU A 359 -12.80 31.09 0.22
CA GLU A 359 -13.70 30.99 -0.93
C GLU A 359 -14.21 29.56 -1.11
N LEU A 360 -15.53 29.37 -1.27
CA LEU A 360 -16.18 28.07 -1.34
C LEU A 360 -15.67 27.21 -2.50
N ASP A 361 -15.60 27.78 -3.71
CA ASP A 361 -15.16 27.04 -4.90
C ASP A 361 -13.72 26.59 -4.82
N GLY A 362 -12.86 27.43 -4.21
CA GLY A 362 -11.47 27.08 -3.94
C GLY A 362 -11.34 25.89 -2.99
N PHE A 363 -12.14 25.87 -1.92
CA PHE A 363 -12.14 24.77 -0.96
C PHE A 363 -12.74 23.49 -1.53
N ILE A 364 -13.85 23.55 -2.28
CA ILE A 364 -14.48 22.39 -2.92
C ILE A 364 -13.48 21.74 -3.89
N ARG A 365 -12.75 22.52 -4.69
CA ARG A 365 -11.71 22.02 -5.58
C ARG A 365 -10.57 21.35 -4.79
N TYR A 366 -10.10 21.98 -3.73
CA TYR A 366 -9.05 21.42 -2.88
C TYR A 366 -9.50 20.12 -2.19
N TRP A 367 -10.77 20.03 -1.79
CA TRP A 367 -11.36 18.80 -1.30
C TRP A 367 -11.31 17.71 -2.36
N ASP A 368 -11.84 17.96 -3.55
CA ASP A 368 -11.94 16.96 -4.63
C ASP A 368 -10.56 16.48 -5.11
N GLU A 369 -9.57 17.35 -5.12
CA GLU A 369 -8.21 17.03 -5.58
C GLU A 369 -7.31 16.43 -4.49
N THR A 370 -7.53 16.73 -3.22
CA THR A 370 -6.55 16.41 -2.16
C THR A 370 -7.18 15.84 -0.90
N LEU A 371 -8.12 16.55 -0.27
CA LEU A 371 -8.59 16.20 1.08
C LEU A 371 -9.47 14.96 1.12
N CYS A 372 -10.27 14.71 0.08
CA CYS A 372 -11.17 13.54 0.03
C CYS A 372 -10.44 12.22 0.30
N SER A 373 -9.18 12.12 -0.12
CA SER A 373 -8.35 10.93 0.05
C SER A 373 -7.47 10.94 1.32
N LYS A 374 -7.48 12.03 2.11
CA LYS A 374 -6.73 12.10 3.36
C LYS A 374 -7.31 11.10 4.37
N THR A 375 -6.44 10.33 5.01
CA THR A 375 -6.85 9.31 5.97
C THR A 375 -6.68 9.79 7.41
N ILE A 376 -7.57 9.33 8.29
CA ILE A 376 -7.46 9.49 9.74
C ILE A 376 -6.58 8.38 10.34
N PRO A 377 -5.95 8.58 11.52
CA PRO A 377 -5.19 7.55 12.19
C PRO A 377 -6.07 6.33 12.56
N SER A 378 -5.63 5.13 12.20
CA SER A 378 -6.39 3.88 12.32
C SER A 378 -6.57 3.33 13.74
N GLY A 379 -6.10 4.02 14.78
CA GLY A 379 -6.04 3.51 16.16
C GLY A 379 -7.35 3.43 16.92
N GLU A 380 -8.43 4.00 16.41
CA GLU A 380 -9.67 4.23 17.18
C GLU A 380 -10.89 3.42 16.70
N ILE A 381 -10.78 2.68 15.60
CA ILE A 381 -11.91 1.90 15.06
C ILE A 381 -11.69 0.42 15.31
N GLU A 382 -12.59 -0.21 16.08
CA GLU A 382 -12.61 -1.66 16.27
C GLU A 382 -13.12 -2.36 15.02
N GLY A 383 -12.44 -3.43 14.60
CA GLY A 383 -12.85 -4.25 13.47
C GLY A 383 -11.71 -5.03 12.83
N ILE A 384 -12.07 -5.96 11.94
CA ILE A 384 -11.12 -6.75 11.15
C ILE A 384 -10.50 -5.84 10.09
N ARG A 385 -9.18 -5.78 10.04
CA ARG A 385 -8.46 -4.96 9.07
C ARG A 385 -8.36 -5.66 7.73
N ILE A 386 -8.48 -4.90 6.64
CA ILE A 386 -8.27 -5.42 5.29
C ILE A 386 -7.34 -4.52 4.48
N PHE A 387 -6.31 -5.14 3.88
CA PHE A 387 -5.32 -4.44 3.06
C PHE A 387 -5.04 -5.20 1.77
N SER A 388 -4.60 -4.48 0.74
CA SER A 388 -3.89 -5.15 -0.34
C SER A 388 -2.48 -5.55 0.11
N ILE A 389 -1.93 -6.62 -0.49
CA ILE A 389 -0.57 -7.09 -0.18
C ILE A 389 0.45 -5.95 -0.36
N HIS A 390 0.29 -5.10 -1.39
CA HIS A 390 1.18 -3.97 -1.61
C HIS A 390 1.16 -2.94 -0.46
N LYS A 391 -0.01 -2.65 0.07
CA LYS A 391 -0.17 -1.70 1.19
C LYS A 391 0.30 -2.29 2.52
N SER A 392 0.34 -3.60 2.65
CA SER A 392 0.81 -4.28 3.86
C SER A 392 2.35 -4.33 3.98
N LYS A 393 3.08 -3.96 2.92
CA LYS A 393 4.55 -3.93 2.96
C LYS A 393 5.05 -3.02 4.09
N GLY A 394 6.04 -3.49 4.84
CA GLY A 394 6.56 -2.80 6.03
C GLY A 394 5.74 -3.00 7.32
N LEU A 395 4.47 -3.42 7.22
CA LEU A 395 3.61 -3.67 8.38
C LEU A 395 3.80 -5.08 8.97
N GLU A 396 3.29 -5.26 10.18
CA GLU A 396 3.24 -6.53 10.91
C GLU A 396 1.84 -6.71 11.50
N PHE A 397 1.33 -7.95 11.44
CA PHE A 397 0.01 -8.27 11.96
C PHE A 397 0.06 -9.53 12.83
N HIS A 398 -0.75 -9.59 13.87
CA HIS A 398 -0.85 -10.75 14.74
C HIS A 398 -1.32 -11.98 13.97
N THR A 399 -2.47 -11.89 13.33
CA THR A 399 -3.10 -12.95 12.52
C THR A 399 -3.34 -12.44 11.10
N VAL A 400 -2.84 -13.17 10.12
CA VAL A 400 -3.01 -12.87 8.69
C VAL A 400 -3.88 -13.93 8.05
N LEU A 401 -4.95 -13.49 7.43
CA LEU A 401 -5.85 -14.27 6.59
C LEU A 401 -5.61 -13.89 5.13
N LEU A 402 -5.26 -14.86 4.29
CA LEU A 402 -5.00 -14.65 2.86
C LEU A 402 -6.01 -15.44 2.02
N PRO A 403 -7.23 -14.91 1.81
CA PRO A 403 -8.18 -15.50 0.87
C PRO A 403 -7.74 -15.27 -0.58
N PHE A 404 -8.23 -16.09 -1.49
CA PHE A 404 -7.97 -15.96 -2.93
C PHE A 404 -6.48 -16.00 -3.30
N CYS A 405 -5.71 -16.92 -2.68
CA CYS A 405 -4.31 -17.15 -3.02
C CYS A 405 -4.19 -17.99 -4.31
N ASP A 406 -4.82 -17.53 -5.39
CA ASP A 406 -5.00 -18.23 -6.68
C ASP A 406 -4.61 -17.39 -7.89
N TRP A 407 -3.95 -16.26 -7.70
CA TRP A 407 -3.55 -15.38 -8.82
C TRP A 407 -2.51 -16.04 -9.72
N LYS A 408 -2.48 -15.60 -10.97
CA LYS A 408 -1.57 -16.15 -11.99
C LYS A 408 -0.12 -15.83 -11.69
N LEU A 409 0.76 -16.78 -11.96
CA LEU A 409 2.22 -16.60 -11.92
C LEU A 409 2.72 -15.67 -13.03
N GLU A 410 2.05 -15.70 -14.17
CA GLU A 410 2.31 -14.84 -15.31
C GLU A 410 1.17 -13.83 -15.48
N ASN A 411 0.94 -13.39 -16.67
CA ASN A 411 0.05 -12.29 -16.98
C ASN A 411 -1.39 -12.49 -16.50
N GLU A 412 -1.93 -11.52 -15.75
CA GLU A 412 -3.36 -11.47 -15.42
C GLU A 412 -4.20 -10.68 -16.45
N THR A 413 -3.56 -9.91 -17.32
CA THR A 413 -4.25 -9.09 -18.33
C THR A 413 -3.73 -9.42 -19.73
N ASN A 414 -4.65 -9.56 -20.70
CA ASN A 414 -4.30 -9.87 -22.10
C ASN A 414 -3.61 -8.72 -22.86
N ASN A 415 -3.25 -7.62 -22.18
CA ASN A 415 -2.73 -6.39 -22.80
C ASN A 415 -1.41 -5.91 -22.17
N GLN A 416 -0.62 -6.79 -21.59
CA GLN A 416 0.71 -6.38 -21.08
C GLN A 416 1.65 -6.16 -22.25
N LEU A 417 2.21 -4.96 -22.32
CA LEU A 417 3.22 -4.59 -23.32
C LEU A 417 4.63 -4.80 -22.76
N VAL A 418 5.47 -5.44 -23.57
CA VAL A 418 6.92 -5.53 -23.31
C VAL A 418 7.62 -4.65 -24.32
N TRP A 419 8.54 -3.81 -23.86
CA TRP A 419 9.35 -2.97 -24.70
C TRP A 419 10.56 -3.76 -25.16
N CYS A 420 10.58 -4.13 -26.45
CA CYS A 420 11.62 -4.95 -27.05
C CYS A 420 12.49 -4.15 -27.98
N ALA A 421 13.81 -4.37 -27.94
CA ALA A 421 14.78 -3.81 -28.87
C ALA A 421 15.25 -4.92 -29.82
N PRO A 422 14.73 -4.99 -31.07
CA PRO A 422 15.08 -6.07 -31.99
C PRO A 422 16.55 -6.00 -32.39
N GLN A 423 17.23 -7.16 -32.35
CA GLN A 423 18.64 -7.26 -32.69
C GLN A 423 18.87 -7.67 -34.17
N GLU A 424 17.85 -8.22 -34.83
CA GLU A 424 17.94 -8.80 -36.16
C GLU A 424 17.50 -7.84 -37.27
N ALA A 425 18.21 -7.83 -38.38
CA ALA A 425 17.84 -7.07 -39.58
C ALA A 425 16.58 -7.71 -40.25
N PRO A 426 15.65 -6.90 -40.78
CA PRO A 426 15.65 -5.43 -40.90
C PRO A 426 15.10 -4.69 -39.67
N PHE A 427 14.63 -5.42 -38.65
CA PHE A 427 13.88 -4.88 -37.49
C PHE A 427 14.78 -4.08 -36.54
N ASN A 428 16.08 -4.33 -36.55
CA ASN A 428 17.07 -3.56 -35.75
C ASN A 428 17.21 -2.08 -36.16
N ALA A 429 16.55 -1.68 -37.27
CA ALA A 429 16.40 -0.27 -37.62
C ALA A 429 15.39 0.48 -36.72
N LEU A 430 14.64 -0.25 -35.89
CA LEU A 430 13.69 0.28 -34.92
C LEU A 430 14.31 0.20 -33.52
N ASP A 431 14.41 1.32 -32.83
CA ASP A 431 15.09 1.38 -31.53
C ASP A 431 14.38 0.55 -30.46
N ILE A 432 13.07 0.77 -30.26
CA ILE A 432 12.26 0.08 -29.26
C ILE A 432 10.82 -0.08 -29.79
N LEU A 433 10.25 -1.26 -29.62
CA LEU A 433 8.88 -1.58 -30.00
C LEU A 433 8.06 -2.10 -28.81
N PRO A 434 6.79 -1.65 -28.65
CA PRO A 434 5.86 -2.25 -27.72
C PRO A 434 5.25 -3.52 -28.33
N ILE A 435 5.53 -4.67 -27.73
CA ILE A 435 5.03 -5.99 -28.16
C ILE A 435 4.11 -6.52 -27.07
N ASN A 436 2.95 -7.07 -27.48
CA ASN A 436 2.04 -7.73 -26.55
C ASN A 436 2.68 -9.00 -25.99
N TYR A 437 2.78 -9.10 -24.65
CA TYR A 437 3.26 -10.31 -24.00
C TYR A 437 2.34 -11.49 -24.27
N SER A 438 2.85 -12.51 -24.92
CA SER A 438 2.13 -13.74 -25.24
C SER A 438 3.10 -14.91 -25.46
N THR A 439 2.60 -16.13 -25.35
CA THR A 439 3.39 -17.34 -25.61
C THR A 439 3.95 -17.41 -27.03
N GLN A 440 3.31 -16.74 -28.00
CA GLN A 440 3.78 -16.65 -29.38
C GLN A 440 5.11 -15.90 -29.50
N MET A 441 5.46 -15.01 -28.57
CA MET A 441 6.75 -14.34 -28.55
C MET A 441 7.92 -15.32 -28.41
N ALA A 442 7.71 -16.45 -27.74
CA ALA A 442 8.75 -17.46 -27.52
C ALA A 442 9.34 -18.02 -28.84
N GLU A 443 8.53 -18.10 -29.89
CA GLU A 443 8.93 -18.62 -31.22
C GLU A 443 9.32 -17.51 -32.21
N SER A 444 9.38 -16.25 -31.73
CA SER A 444 9.72 -15.08 -32.53
C SER A 444 11.13 -14.57 -32.27
N ILE A 445 11.55 -13.53 -33.00
CA ILE A 445 12.79 -12.80 -32.76
C ILE A 445 12.85 -12.19 -31.34
N TYR A 446 11.73 -12.10 -30.63
CA TYR A 446 11.58 -11.59 -29.26
C TYR A 446 11.60 -12.71 -28.22
N GLY A 447 12.00 -13.93 -28.56
CA GLY A 447 12.01 -15.08 -27.65
C GLY A 447 12.83 -14.84 -26.38
N ASN A 448 13.98 -14.14 -26.48
CA ASN A 448 14.79 -13.79 -25.31
C ASN A 448 14.09 -12.76 -24.42
N ASP A 449 13.43 -11.77 -25.01
CA ASP A 449 12.65 -10.77 -24.25
C ASP A 449 11.48 -11.43 -23.52
N TYR A 450 10.80 -12.37 -24.19
CA TYR A 450 9.73 -13.17 -23.57
C TYR A 450 10.24 -13.95 -22.34
N LEU A 451 11.38 -14.63 -22.47
CA LEU A 451 11.94 -15.42 -21.38
C LEU A 451 12.38 -14.56 -20.21
N HIS A 452 12.96 -13.42 -20.51
CA HIS A 452 13.36 -12.45 -19.48
C HIS A 452 12.14 -11.91 -18.75
N GLU A 453 11.12 -11.44 -19.46
CA GLU A 453 9.90 -10.91 -18.86
C GLU A 453 9.16 -11.97 -18.05
N ARG A 454 9.06 -13.20 -18.57
CA ARG A 454 8.44 -14.32 -17.86
C ARG A 454 9.10 -14.56 -16.50
N LEU A 455 10.43 -14.56 -16.48
CA LEU A 455 11.18 -14.73 -15.24
C LEU A 455 10.92 -13.59 -14.26
N GLN A 456 10.90 -12.35 -14.75
CA GLN A 456 10.58 -11.17 -13.92
C GLN A 456 9.17 -11.29 -13.32
N LEU A 457 8.18 -11.72 -14.10
CA LEU A 457 6.80 -11.94 -13.62
C LEU A 457 6.73 -13.03 -12.54
N TRP A 458 7.50 -14.11 -12.68
CA TRP A 458 7.56 -15.16 -11.67
C TRP A 458 8.17 -14.64 -10.36
N VAL A 459 9.28 -13.89 -10.45
CA VAL A 459 9.91 -13.25 -9.28
C VAL A 459 8.95 -12.26 -8.63
N ASP A 460 8.29 -11.40 -9.40
CA ASP A 460 7.33 -10.41 -8.87
C ASP A 460 6.18 -11.08 -8.09
N ASN A 461 5.60 -12.15 -8.66
CA ASN A 461 4.49 -12.84 -8.02
C ASN A 461 4.93 -13.68 -6.82
N LEU A 462 6.13 -14.28 -6.87
CA LEU A 462 6.70 -14.97 -5.72
C LEU A 462 7.06 -13.99 -4.59
N ASN A 463 7.57 -12.80 -4.93
CA ASN A 463 7.83 -11.72 -3.97
C ASN A 463 6.54 -11.22 -3.32
N LEU A 464 5.43 -11.12 -4.08
CA LEU A 464 4.13 -10.80 -3.50
C LEU A 464 3.68 -11.83 -2.47
N LEU A 465 3.86 -13.12 -2.78
CA LEU A 465 3.56 -14.18 -1.84
C LEU A 465 4.46 -14.10 -0.60
N TYR A 466 5.76 -13.84 -0.80
CA TYR A 466 6.72 -13.66 0.28
C TYR A 466 6.34 -12.48 1.19
N VAL A 467 6.00 -11.33 0.61
CA VAL A 467 5.53 -10.18 1.38
C VAL A 467 4.28 -10.56 2.17
N ALA A 468 3.27 -11.19 1.56
CA ALA A 468 2.04 -11.57 2.25
C ALA A 468 2.30 -12.49 3.46
N PHE A 469 3.08 -13.56 3.27
CA PHE A 469 3.35 -14.56 4.30
C PHE A 469 4.20 -13.99 5.45
N THR A 470 5.15 -13.13 5.14
CA THR A 470 6.04 -12.51 6.13
C THR A 470 5.38 -11.37 6.91
N ARG A 471 4.11 -11.04 6.65
CA ARG A 471 3.35 -10.09 7.48
C ARG A 471 2.83 -10.71 8.77
N ALA A 472 2.67 -12.05 8.81
CA ALA A 472 2.13 -12.76 9.95
C ALA A 472 3.16 -12.84 11.10
N GLY A 473 2.75 -12.39 12.28
CA GLY A 473 3.52 -12.53 13.50
C GLY A 473 3.26 -13.84 14.23
N LYS A 474 1.98 -14.22 14.40
CA LYS A 474 1.53 -15.32 15.24
C LYS A 474 0.79 -16.41 14.47
N ASN A 475 -0.15 -16.04 13.59
CA ASN A 475 -0.99 -16.98 12.85
C ASN A 475 -1.05 -16.58 11.37
N LEU A 476 -0.95 -17.56 10.48
CA LEU A 476 -1.04 -17.42 9.03
C LEU A 476 -2.02 -18.44 8.47
N ILE A 477 -3.11 -17.98 7.85
CA ILE A 477 -4.14 -18.84 7.29
C ILE A 477 -4.39 -18.46 5.83
N ILE A 478 -4.36 -19.45 4.95
CA ILE A 478 -4.31 -19.29 3.50
C ILE A 478 -5.42 -20.11 2.86
N TRP A 479 -6.15 -19.52 1.91
CA TRP A 479 -7.08 -20.24 1.04
C TRP A 479 -6.66 -20.12 -0.40
N SER A 480 -6.66 -21.25 -1.08
CA SER A 480 -6.29 -21.36 -2.46
C SER A 480 -7.32 -22.19 -3.23
N ARG A 481 -7.34 -22.09 -4.53
CA ARG A 481 -8.28 -22.81 -5.38
C ARG A 481 -7.65 -24.10 -5.89
N LYS A 482 -8.35 -25.23 -5.79
CA LYS A 482 -7.88 -26.52 -6.30
C LYS A 482 -7.84 -26.54 -7.83
N GLY A 483 -6.83 -27.19 -8.42
CA GLY A 483 -6.81 -27.56 -9.83
C GLY A 483 -6.51 -26.47 -10.86
N GLN A 484 -6.08 -25.27 -10.46
CA GLN A 484 -5.75 -24.19 -11.41
C GLN A 484 -4.27 -24.20 -11.81
N LYS A 485 -4.00 -24.38 -13.12
CA LYS A 485 -2.65 -24.36 -13.69
C LYS A 485 -2.15 -22.94 -13.94
N GLY A 486 -0.83 -22.73 -13.84
CA GLY A 486 -0.18 -21.45 -14.08
C GLY A 486 -0.47 -20.39 -13.01
N THR A 487 -0.89 -20.82 -11.80
CA THR A 487 -1.28 -19.94 -10.71
C THR A 487 -0.50 -20.22 -9.43
N MET A 488 -0.67 -19.37 -8.42
CA MET A 488 -0.16 -19.62 -7.06
C MET A 488 -0.75 -20.89 -6.46
N SER A 489 -1.99 -21.26 -6.83
CA SER A 489 -2.59 -22.52 -6.40
C SER A 489 -1.78 -23.74 -6.83
N GLU A 490 -1.35 -23.77 -8.09
CA GLU A 490 -0.50 -24.87 -8.59
C GLU A 490 0.85 -24.89 -7.88
N LEU A 491 1.45 -23.72 -7.65
CA LEU A 491 2.70 -23.61 -6.91
C LEU A 491 2.55 -24.20 -5.50
N LEU A 492 1.53 -23.78 -4.75
CA LEU A 492 1.25 -24.25 -3.40
C LEU A 492 0.92 -25.76 -3.38
N ALA A 493 0.09 -26.23 -4.30
CA ALA A 493 -0.27 -27.66 -4.38
C ALA A 493 0.94 -28.57 -4.63
N ASN A 494 1.96 -28.11 -5.38
CA ASN A 494 3.17 -28.88 -5.64
C ASN A 494 4.24 -28.72 -4.53
N THR A 495 4.18 -27.68 -3.72
CA THR A 495 5.22 -27.39 -2.73
C THR A 495 4.82 -27.72 -1.31
N LEU A 496 3.55 -27.56 -0.91
CA LEU A 496 3.07 -27.88 0.44
C LEU A 496 3.28 -29.34 0.85
N PRO A 497 3.08 -30.36 -0.03
CA PRO A 497 3.39 -31.74 0.32
C PRO A 497 4.88 -31.95 0.67
N MET A 498 5.78 -31.22 -0.01
CA MET A 498 7.22 -31.27 0.26
C MET A 498 7.56 -30.64 1.61
N VAL A 499 6.86 -29.54 1.95
CA VAL A 499 6.99 -28.86 3.24
C VAL A 499 6.47 -29.76 4.37
N ALA A 500 5.29 -30.36 4.21
CA ALA A 500 4.69 -31.27 5.16
C ALA A 500 5.65 -32.45 5.48
N LEU A 501 6.24 -33.06 4.44
CA LEU A 501 7.23 -34.13 4.60
C LEU A 501 8.45 -33.67 5.41
N LYS A 502 8.97 -32.45 5.14
CA LYS A 502 10.12 -31.90 5.87
C LYS A 502 9.80 -31.62 7.34
N GLU A 503 8.59 -31.19 7.64
CA GLU A 503 8.12 -30.86 8.99
C GLU A 503 7.62 -32.11 9.76
N GLY A 504 7.49 -33.25 9.08
CA GLY A 504 6.93 -34.48 9.67
C GLY A 504 5.42 -34.36 9.94
N ILE A 505 4.72 -33.56 9.15
CA ILE A 505 3.28 -33.35 9.23
C ILE A 505 2.59 -34.30 8.26
N GLU A 506 1.51 -34.92 8.69
CA GLU A 506 0.68 -35.76 7.83
C GLU A 506 -0.03 -34.83 6.81
N TRP A 507 0.20 -35.11 5.53
CA TRP A 507 -0.42 -34.35 4.44
C TRP A 507 -1.81 -34.91 4.15
N GLU A 508 -2.81 -34.09 4.42
CA GLU A 508 -4.16 -34.33 3.93
C GLU A 508 -4.32 -33.59 2.57
N GLU A 509 -4.91 -34.26 1.57
CA GLU A 509 -4.86 -33.80 0.16
C GLU A 509 -5.23 -32.32 -0.07
N ASP A 510 -6.02 -31.72 0.81
CA ASP A 510 -6.57 -30.38 0.64
C ASP A 510 -6.22 -29.42 1.79
N CYS A 511 -5.45 -29.89 2.80
CA CYS A 511 -5.14 -29.07 3.98
C CYS A 511 -3.72 -29.31 4.50
N TYR A 512 -3.01 -28.22 4.75
CA TYR A 512 -1.77 -28.19 5.53
C TYR A 512 -2.05 -27.48 6.85
N GLU A 513 -1.67 -28.08 7.96
CA GLU A 513 -1.83 -27.46 9.26
C GLU A 513 -0.61 -27.72 10.14
N GLN A 514 -0.07 -26.67 10.78
CA GLN A 514 1.12 -26.73 11.63
C GLN A 514 0.98 -25.83 12.86
N GLY A 515 1.22 -26.39 14.04
CA GLY A 515 1.26 -25.66 15.31
C GLY A 515 -0.11 -25.47 15.94
N GLU A 516 -0.17 -24.56 16.91
CA GLU A 516 -1.38 -24.20 17.64
C GLU A 516 -1.66 -22.71 17.51
N LEU A 517 -2.94 -22.34 17.48
CA LEU A 517 -3.37 -20.94 17.45
C LEU A 517 -2.78 -20.17 18.63
N CYS A 518 -2.16 -19.05 18.32
CA CYS A 518 -1.65 -18.12 19.31
C CYS A 518 -2.74 -17.07 19.63
N PRO A 519 -3.31 -17.05 20.85
CA PRO A 519 -4.30 -16.06 21.23
C PRO A 519 -3.69 -14.66 21.34
N SER A 520 -4.54 -13.63 21.29
CA SER A 520 -4.13 -12.26 21.56
C SER A 520 -3.53 -12.16 22.96
N GLU A 521 -2.46 -11.38 23.09
CA GLU A 521 -1.94 -11.07 24.40
C GLU A 521 -3.02 -10.29 25.16
N LYS A 522 -3.39 -10.77 26.37
CA LYS A 522 -4.27 -9.98 27.23
C LYS A 522 -3.66 -8.58 27.33
N GLU A 523 -4.43 -7.57 26.95
CA GLU A 523 -4.03 -6.21 27.17
C GLU A 523 -3.48 -6.14 28.60
N LYS A 524 -2.19 -6.04 28.73
CA LYS A 524 -1.63 -5.41 29.92
C LYS A 524 -2.25 -4.03 29.85
N VAL A 525 -3.33 -3.83 30.63
CA VAL A 525 -3.84 -2.52 30.91
C VAL A 525 -2.56 -1.74 31.21
N LYS A 526 -2.08 -1.00 30.22
CA LYS A 526 -1.14 0.08 30.46
C LYS A 526 -1.99 0.97 31.34
N ALA A 527 -1.92 0.65 32.66
CA ALA A 527 -2.35 1.61 33.63
C ALA A 527 -1.72 2.88 33.08
N SER A 528 -2.54 3.79 32.64
CA SER A 528 -2.10 5.12 32.27
C SER A 528 -1.53 5.68 33.58
N THR A 529 -0.34 5.22 33.88
CA THR A 529 0.53 5.89 34.81
C THR A 529 0.98 7.16 34.08
N ASN A 530 0.04 8.06 33.85
CA ASN A 530 0.26 9.47 34.02
C ASN A 530 0.56 9.73 35.48
N LYS A 531 1.33 8.86 36.11
CA LYS A 531 2.24 9.22 37.16
C LYS A 531 3.41 9.86 36.43
N LEU A 532 3.26 11.12 36.12
CA LEU A 532 4.33 12.08 36.32
C LEU A 532 4.83 11.79 37.74
N THR A 533 5.69 10.77 37.85
CA THR A 533 6.46 10.58 39.08
C THR A 533 7.37 11.78 39.14
N PRO A 534 7.24 12.64 40.15
CA PRO A 534 8.16 13.73 40.34
C PRO A 534 9.44 13.19 41.03
N LYS A 535 10.10 12.26 40.36
CA LYS A 535 11.44 11.76 40.65
C LYS A 535 12.25 11.64 39.37
N ALA A 536 12.12 12.62 38.49
CA ALA A 536 13.27 13.02 37.73
C ALA A 536 14.12 13.82 38.71
N GLU A 537 15.24 13.26 39.19
CA GLU A 537 16.32 14.07 39.66
C GLU A 537 16.50 15.20 38.67
N LYS A 538 16.39 16.43 39.12
CA LYS A 538 16.65 17.62 38.32
C LYS A 538 18.09 17.50 37.84
N LEU A 539 18.31 16.85 36.71
CA LEU A 539 19.52 17.08 35.93
C LEU A 539 19.42 18.55 35.51
N PRO A 540 20.32 19.41 35.96
CA PRO A 540 20.34 20.78 35.48
C PRO A 540 20.64 20.69 33.99
N ILE A 541 19.63 20.93 33.17
CA ILE A 541 19.84 21.19 31.75
C ILE A 541 20.52 22.58 31.76
N GLN A 542 21.85 22.60 31.74
CA GLN A 542 22.58 23.79 31.36
C GLN A 542 22.30 24.00 29.87
N MET A 543 21.27 24.79 29.58
CA MET A 543 21.16 25.44 28.28
C MET A 543 22.24 26.53 28.28
N GLU A 544 23.39 26.23 27.69
CA GLU A 544 24.27 27.27 27.20
C GLU A 544 23.48 28.04 26.15
N SER A 545 23.02 29.23 26.50
CA SER A 545 22.53 30.16 25.51
C SER A 545 23.73 30.50 24.64
N MET A 546 23.79 29.91 23.45
CA MET A 546 24.62 30.48 22.39
C MET A 546 23.98 31.82 22.02
N ARG A 547 24.36 32.87 22.75
CA ARG A 547 24.23 34.22 22.28
C ARG A 547 25.22 34.40 21.14
N HIS A 548 24.85 33.95 19.97
CA HIS A 548 25.36 34.56 18.77
C HIS A 548 24.43 35.75 18.49
N ASP A 549 25.00 36.94 18.63
CA ASP A 549 24.40 38.17 18.16
C ASP A 549 24.14 37.98 16.65
N ILE A 550 22.88 37.75 16.28
CA ILE A 550 22.46 37.72 14.88
C ILE A 550 22.46 39.19 14.45
N GLU A 551 23.56 39.67 13.88
CA GLU A 551 23.60 40.93 13.15
C GLU A 551 22.83 40.74 11.84
N PHE A 552 21.61 41.27 11.78
CA PHE A 552 20.90 41.48 10.52
C PHE A 552 21.60 42.59 9.73
N ARG A 553 22.44 42.22 8.78
CA ARG A 553 22.90 43.17 7.75
C ARG A 553 21.83 43.26 6.66
N GLN A 554 21.03 44.30 6.71
CA GLN A 554 20.23 44.72 5.58
C GLN A 554 21.17 45.17 4.46
N SER A 555 21.32 44.41 3.39
CA SER A 555 22.02 44.88 2.20
C SER A 555 21.05 45.81 1.42
N ASN A 556 21.16 47.09 1.63
CA ASN A 556 20.67 48.09 0.67
C ASN A 556 21.48 47.92 -0.61
N ARG A 557 20.91 47.28 -1.63
CA ARG A 557 21.29 47.49 -3.01
C ARG A 557 20.04 47.89 -3.77
N SER A 558 20.05 49.18 -4.14
CA SER A 558 19.24 49.84 -5.15
C SER A 558 19.28 49.10 -6.49
#